data_a9e6d24dbd081d6b0d4ff875d77d394d
#
_entry.id   a9e6d24dbd081d6b0d4ff875d77d394d
#
_cell.length_a   1.000
_cell.length_b   1.000
_cell.length_c   1.000
_cell.angle_alpha   90.00
_cell.angle_beta   90.00
_cell.angle_gamma   90.00
#
_symmetry.space_group_name_H-M   'P 1'
#
loop_
_entity.id
_entity.type
_entity.pdbx_description
1 polymer ?
#
loop_
_entity_poly.entity_id
_entity_poly.type
_entity_poly.pdbx_seq_one_letter_code
_entity_poly.pdbx_strand_id
1 'polypeptide(L)'
;MSAAVWRRRWGCQSLSVEDLLEAFRSRLAVPWRSEEAAAGRVWMLWYDKALERRVRGRLGEFRLAAEQSGKGWHEFDLAPEFGKWVARQTWFERAAEKPSRLGTVLPDFEAHLIADIKARLSECCPNDIFALTGVASLFGFLRASSLISSIADAVPGRLLVTFPGTHQGGIYRLLDARDGWSYLAVPIPSDAIV
;
A
#
# COMPACT_ATOMS: atom_id res chain seq x y z
N MET A 1 20.22 16.71 -3.39
CA MET A 1 19.31 17.82 -3.84
C MET A 1 18.52 18.29 -2.62
N SER A 2 18.52 19.60 -2.36
CA SER A 2 17.95 20.18 -1.13
C SER A 2 16.43 20.16 -1.13
N ALA A 3 15.79 19.98 0.05
CA ALA A 3 14.34 20.07 0.27
C ALA A 3 13.69 21.34 -0.31
N ALA A 4 14.46 22.41 -0.49
CA ALA A 4 14.01 23.66 -1.09
C ALA A 4 13.73 23.57 -2.61
N VAL A 5 14.32 22.61 -3.33
CA VAL A 5 14.09 22.38 -4.75
C VAL A 5 12.76 21.69 -4.96
N TRP A 6 12.35 20.81 -4.06
CA TRP A 6 11.07 20.11 -4.10
C TRP A 6 9.89 21.07 -3.88
N ARG A 7 10.01 22.06 -2.98
CA ARG A 7 8.93 23.01 -2.67
C ARG A 7 8.47 23.87 -3.85
N ARG A 8 9.32 24.16 -4.85
CA ARG A 8 8.98 24.99 -6.02
C ARG A 8 8.34 24.21 -7.16
N ARG A 9 8.48 22.88 -7.16
CA ARG A 9 8.03 22.05 -8.29
C ARG A 9 6.58 21.56 -8.16
N TRP A 10 6.03 21.52 -6.95
CA TRP A 10 4.76 20.82 -6.65
C TRP A 10 3.63 21.74 -6.19
N GLY A 11 3.75 23.03 -6.31
CA GLY A 11 2.67 23.98 -6.01
C GLY A 11 1.46 23.75 -6.92
N CYS A 12 0.38 23.20 -6.37
CA CYS A 12 -0.96 23.11 -6.97
C CYS A 12 -1.14 22.24 -8.24
N GLN A 13 -0.17 21.41 -8.65
CA GLN A 13 -0.34 20.45 -9.75
C GLN A 13 -0.51 19.04 -9.19
N SER A 14 -1.47 18.28 -9.73
CA SER A 14 -1.63 16.87 -9.42
C SER A 14 -0.33 16.12 -9.79
N LEU A 15 0.21 15.32 -8.85
CA LEU A 15 1.38 14.47 -9.08
C LEU A 15 1.17 13.58 -10.30
N SER A 16 2.17 13.46 -11.15
CA SER A 16 2.19 12.47 -12.23
C SER A 16 2.80 11.15 -11.76
N VAL A 17 2.66 10.08 -12.55
CA VAL A 17 3.30 8.79 -12.22
C VAL A 17 4.83 8.90 -12.29
N GLU A 18 5.35 9.76 -13.18
CA GLU A 18 6.77 10.08 -13.29
C GLU A 18 7.31 10.67 -11.99
N ASP A 19 6.54 11.57 -11.37
CA ASP A 19 6.89 12.21 -10.11
C ASP A 19 6.90 11.22 -8.95
N LEU A 20 5.93 10.31 -8.94
CA LEU A 20 5.87 9.21 -7.97
C LEU A 20 7.08 8.29 -8.11
N LEU A 21 7.47 7.96 -9.33
CA LEU A 21 8.62 7.11 -9.61
C LEU A 21 9.94 7.80 -9.20
N GLU A 22 10.07 9.10 -9.45
CA GLU A 22 11.24 9.88 -9.00
C GLU A 22 11.33 9.95 -7.47
N ALA A 23 10.20 10.18 -6.80
CA ALA A 23 10.12 10.15 -5.34
C ALA A 23 10.49 8.76 -4.76
N PHE A 24 10.01 7.70 -5.39
CA PHE A 24 10.34 6.34 -5.00
C PHE A 24 11.84 6.05 -5.18
N ARG A 25 12.46 6.42 -6.32
CA ARG A 25 13.90 6.29 -6.55
C ARG A 25 14.71 7.06 -5.50
N SER A 26 14.29 8.27 -5.19
CA SER A 26 14.93 9.08 -4.14
C SER A 26 14.85 8.39 -2.78
N ARG A 27 13.75 7.71 -2.48
CA ARG A 27 13.59 6.94 -1.24
C ARG A 27 14.46 5.68 -1.22
N LEU A 28 14.60 4.98 -2.35
CA LEU A 28 15.47 3.81 -2.49
C LEU A 28 16.94 4.15 -2.23
N ALA A 29 17.39 5.35 -2.58
CA ALA A 29 18.76 5.81 -2.37
C ALA A 29 19.11 6.05 -0.89
N VAL A 30 18.11 6.12 0.00
CA VAL A 30 18.35 6.26 1.45
C VAL A 30 18.74 4.90 2.03
N PRO A 31 19.88 4.79 2.74
CA PRO A 31 20.28 3.54 3.38
C PRO A 31 19.23 3.01 4.34
N TRP A 32 18.95 1.71 4.25
CA TRP A 32 18.00 1.05 5.15
C TRP A 32 18.69 0.72 6.48
N ARG A 33 18.00 1.03 7.57
CA ARG A 33 18.46 0.66 8.92
C ARG A 33 17.82 -0.65 9.34
N SER A 34 18.59 -1.59 9.88
CA SER A 34 18.10 -2.87 10.38
C SER A 34 17.19 -2.72 11.60
N GLU A 35 17.43 -1.70 12.43
CA GLU A 35 16.69 -1.45 13.68
C GLU A 35 15.53 -0.47 13.50
N GLU A 36 15.05 -0.26 12.27
CA GLU A 36 13.93 0.63 12.03
C GLU A 36 12.63 0.05 12.58
N ALA A 37 11.86 0.87 13.31
CA ALA A 37 10.55 0.46 13.83
C ALA A 37 9.62 -0.04 12.71
N ALA A 38 8.71 -0.96 13.02
CA ALA A 38 7.81 -1.56 12.03
C ALA A 38 7.09 -0.54 11.15
N ALA A 39 6.60 0.55 11.76
CA ALA A 39 5.95 1.63 11.01
C ALA A 39 6.89 2.34 10.01
N GLY A 40 8.16 2.52 10.35
CA GLY A 40 9.16 3.11 9.45
C GLY A 40 9.52 2.21 8.26
N ARG A 41 9.28 0.90 8.38
CA ARG A 41 9.44 -0.06 7.27
C ARG A 41 8.27 -0.05 6.30
N VAL A 42 7.16 0.62 6.63
CA VAL A 42 6.00 0.79 5.76
C VAL A 42 6.14 2.09 4.98
N TRP A 43 6.13 1.98 3.67
CA TRP A 43 6.18 3.09 2.72
C TRP A 43 4.81 3.24 2.05
N MET A 44 4.21 4.40 2.19
CA MET A 44 2.91 4.72 1.59
C MET A 44 3.13 5.50 0.30
N LEU A 45 3.05 4.85 -0.84
CA LEU A 45 3.04 5.50 -2.15
C LEU A 45 1.64 6.06 -2.38
N TRP A 46 1.43 7.31 -1.99
CA TRP A 46 0.12 7.95 -2.08
C TRP A 46 -0.01 8.82 -3.33
N TYR A 47 -1.19 8.81 -3.92
CA TYR A 47 -1.49 9.54 -5.16
C TYR A 47 -2.99 9.78 -5.29
N ASP A 48 -3.36 10.77 -6.13
CA ASP A 48 -4.77 11.01 -6.46
C ASP A 48 -5.41 9.74 -7.06
N LYS A 49 -6.61 9.40 -6.60
CA LYS A 49 -7.35 8.21 -7.05
C LYS A 49 -7.53 8.12 -8.57
N ALA A 50 -7.55 9.25 -9.28
CA ALA A 50 -7.62 9.28 -10.74
C ALA A 50 -6.40 8.65 -11.42
N LEU A 51 -5.27 8.55 -10.72
CA LEU A 51 -4.04 7.93 -11.22
C LEU A 51 -3.99 6.41 -11.01
N GLU A 52 -4.89 5.80 -10.24
CA GLU A 52 -4.87 4.37 -9.87
C GLU A 52 -4.57 3.47 -11.07
N ARG A 53 -5.31 3.63 -12.18
CA ARG A 53 -5.12 2.80 -13.38
C ARG A 53 -3.73 2.97 -14.00
N ARG A 54 -3.20 4.21 -13.98
CA ARG A 54 -1.87 4.51 -14.54
C ARG A 54 -0.76 3.95 -13.66
N VAL A 55 -0.88 4.10 -12.33
CA VAL A 55 0.09 3.55 -11.36
C VAL A 55 0.13 2.03 -11.49
N ARG A 56 -1.02 1.36 -11.49
CA ARG A 56 -1.09 -0.10 -11.69
C ARG A 56 -0.48 -0.54 -13.02
N GLY A 57 -0.77 0.17 -14.10
CA GLY A 57 -0.22 -0.15 -15.43
C GLY A 57 1.28 0.05 -15.55
N ARG A 58 1.89 0.84 -14.67
CA ARG A 58 3.32 1.16 -14.66
C ARG A 58 4.06 0.61 -13.44
N LEU A 59 3.46 -0.31 -12.69
CA LEU A 59 4.08 -0.91 -11.51
C LEU A 59 5.42 -1.60 -11.82
N GLY A 60 5.55 -2.16 -13.04
CA GLY A 60 6.80 -2.73 -13.52
C GLY A 60 7.98 -1.75 -13.54
N GLU A 61 7.74 -0.43 -13.65
CA GLU A 61 8.80 0.57 -13.60
C GLU A 61 9.31 0.78 -12.16
N PHE A 62 8.42 0.67 -11.16
CA PHE A 62 8.79 0.68 -9.75
C PHE A 62 9.60 -0.56 -9.39
N ARG A 63 9.19 -1.73 -9.89
CA ARG A 63 9.95 -2.97 -9.74
C ARG A 63 11.34 -2.83 -10.34
N LEU A 64 11.45 -2.36 -11.58
CA LEU A 64 12.73 -2.16 -12.24
C LEU A 64 13.64 -1.19 -11.46
N ALA A 65 13.08 -0.10 -10.92
CA ALA A 65 13.84 0.84 -10.10
C ALA A 65 14.36 0.19 -8.80
N ALA A 66 13.58 -0.68 -8.17
CA ALA A 66 13.99 -1.44 -6.99
C ALA A 66 15.13 -2.42 -7.34
N GLU A 67 14.98 -3.21 -8.40
CA GLU A 67 15.97 -4.17 -8.89
C GLU A 67 17.29 -3.47 -9.26
N GLN A 68 17.24 -2.33 -9.95
CA GLN A 68 18.41 -1.51 -10.28
C GLN A 68 19.12 -0.95 -9.05
N SER A 69 18.40 -0.81 -7.94
CA SER A 69 18.96 -0.41 -6.63
C SER A 69 19.44 -1.60 -5.79
N GLY A 70 19.48 -2.81 -6.36
CA GLY A 70 19.89 -4.03 -5.68
C GLY A 70 18.88 -4.55 -4.65
N LYS A 71 17.59 -4.20 -4.82
CA LYS A 71 16.50 -4.66 -3.94
C LYS A 71 15.71 -5.77 -4.61
N GLY A 72 15.32 -6.79 -3.83
CA GLY A 72 14.34 -7.77 -4.28
C GLY A 72 12.94 -7.16 -4.36
N TRP A 73 12.06 -7.80 -5.17
CA TRP A 73 10.69 -7.32 -5.36
C TRP A 73 9.69 -8.47 -5.31
N HIS A 74 8.74 -8.35 -4.41
CA HIS A 74 7.57 -9.22 -4.30
C HIS A 74 6.30 -8.39 -4.44
N GLU A 75 5.25 -8.96 -5.00
CA GLU A 75 4.01 -8.24 -5.24
C GLU A 75 2.80 -9.06 -4.78
N PHE A 76 1.86 -8.36 -4.11
CA PHE A 76 0.59 -8.92 -3.71
C PHE A 76 -0.55 -7.95 -4.10
N ASP A 77 -1.42 -8.39 -5.01
CA ASP A 77 -2.59 -7.61 -5.43
C ASP A 77 -3.82 -8.00 -4.61
N LEU A 78 -4.33 -7.06 -3.82
CA LEU A 78 -5.52 -7.23 -2.99
C LEU A 78 -6.82 -7.30 -3.81
N ALA A 79 -6.83 -6.76 -5.03
CA ALA A 79 -8.06 -6.61 -5.80
C ALA A 79 -8.84 -7.93 -6.04
N PRO A 80 -8.19 -9.05 -6.40
CA PRO A 80 -8.91 -10.31 -6.62
C PRO A 80 -9.18 -11.11 -5.36
N GLU A 81 -8.60 -10.76 -4.20
CA GLU A 81 -8.51 -11.67 -3.06
C GLU A 81 -9.88 -11.97 -2.41
N PHE A 82 -10.76 -10.96 -2.28
CA PHE A 82 -12.10 -11.22 -1.76
C PHE A 82 -12.88 -12.20 -2.66
N GLY A 83 -12.84 -11.99 -3.97
CA GLY A 83 -13.52 -12.89 -4.92
C GLY A 83 -12.96 -14.31 -4.88
N LYS A 84 -11.62 -14.46 -4.83
CA LYS A 84 -10.98 -15.78 -4.72
C LYS A 84 -11.34 -16.48 -3.41
N TRP A 85 -11.37 -15.75 -2.29
CA TRP A 85 -11.71 -16.31 -0.99
C TRP A 85 -13.17 -16.76 -0.94
N VAL A 86 -14.09 -15.90 -1.39
CA VAL A 86 -15.53 -16.20 -1.42
C VAL A 86 -15.84 -17.40 -2.32
N ALA A 87 -15.20 -17.50 -3.49
CA ALA A 87 -15.42 -18.61 -4.43
C ALA A 87 -15.03 -19.98 -3.86
N ARG A 88 -14.21 -20.04 -2.82
CA ARG A 88 -13.82 -21.28 -2.13
C ARG A 88 -14.78 -21.67 -1.00
N GLN A 89 -15.76 -20.81 -0.67
CA GLN A 89 -16.65 -21.03 0.46
C GLN A 89 -17.88 -21.85 0.05
N THR A 90 -18.17 -22.89 0.83
CA THR A 90 -19.35 -23.77 0.57
C THR A 90 -20.69 -23.05 0.75
N TRP A 91 -20.70 -21.93 1.48
CA TRP A 91 -21.88 -21.12 1.73
C TRP A 91 -22.14 -20.03 0.67
N PHE A 92 -21.25 -19.89 -0.31
CA PHE A 92 -21.27 -18.77 -1.27
C PHE A 92 -22.58 -18.63 -2.01
N GLU A 93 -23.11 -19.73 -2.56
CA GLU A 93 -24.37 -19.71 -3.30
C GLU A 93 -25.53 -19.18 -2.47
N ARG A 94 -25.61 -19.60 -1.18
CA ARG A 94 -26.64 -19.11 -0.25
C ARG A 94 -26.44 -17.66 0.17
N ALA A 95 -25.19 -17.19 0.26
CA ALA A 95 -24.89 -15.81 0.62
C ALA A 95 -25.12 -14.86 -0.55
N ALA A 96 -24.94 -15.31 -1.79
CA ALA A 96 -25.24 -14.53 -2.99
C ALA A 96 -26.71 -14.13 -3.09
N GLU A 97 -27.62 -14.96 -2.55
CA GLU A 97 -29.06 -14.64 -2.46
C GLU A 97 -29.37 -13.52 -1.46
N LYS A 98 -28.50 -13.30 -0.46
CA LYS A 98 -28.70 -12.30 0.61
C LYS A 98 -27.38 -11.53 0.89
N PRO A 99 -27.02 -10.55 0.05
CA PRO A 99 -25.76 -9.81 0.19
C PRO A 99 -25.54 -9.13 1.54
N SER A 100 -26.62 -8.79 2.26
CA SER A 100 -26.56 -8.23 3.60
C SER A 100 -25.84 -9.13 4.64
N ARG A 101 -25.76 -10.43 4.37
CA ARG A 101 -25.06 -11.40 5.23
C ARG A 101 -23.54 -11.40 5.01
N LEU A 102 -23.05 -10.82 3.93
CA LEU A 102 -21.61 -10.75 3.67
C LEU A 102 -20.87 -10.01 4.78
N GLY A 103 -21.52 -9.03 5.44
CA GLY A 103 -20.89 -8.31 6.57
C GLY A 103 -20.49 -9.23 7.73
N THR A 104 -21.15 -10.37 7.93
CA THR A 104 -20.84 -11.30 9.03
C THR A 104 -19.59 -12.15 8.79
N VAL A 105 -19.15 -12.27 7.52
CA VAL A 105 -17.99 -13.08 7.13
C VAL A 105 -16.74 -12.25 6.89
N LEU A 106 -16.83 -10.92 6.96
CA LEU A 106 -15.68 -10.04 6.74
C LEU A 106 -14.54 -10.26 7.77
N PRO A 107 -14.81 -10.53 9.06
CA PRO A 107 -13.73 -10.85 10.00
C PRO A 107 -12.94 -12.11 9.61
N ASP A 108 -13.61 -13.13 9.08
CA ASP A 108 -12.95 -14.37 8.63
C ASP A 108 -12.11 -14.11 7.38
N PHE A 109 -12.61 -13.25 6.47
CA PHE A 109 -11.84 -12.80 5.32
C PHE A 109 -10.61 -12.00 5.74
N GLU A 110 -10.74 -11.07 6.69
CA GLU A 110 -9.61 -10.28 7.21
C GLU A 110 -8.54 -11.18 7.82
N ALA A 111 -8.93 -12.14 8.65
CA ALA A 111 -8.02 -13.10 9.26
C ALA A 111 -7.30 -13.96 8.20
N HIS A 112 -8.03 -14.44 7.19
CA HIS A 112 -7.46 -15.19 6.07
C HIS A 112 -6.45 -14.35 5.29
N LEU A 113 -6.80 -13.11 4.95
CA LEU A 113 -5.96 -12.20 4.18
C LEU A 113 -4.66 -11.87 4.93
N ILE A 114 -4.75 -11.58 6.24
CA ILE A 114 -3.59 -11.33 7.09
C ILE A 114 -2.67 -12.56 7.12
N ALA A 115 -3.23 -13.76 7.25
CA ALA A 115 -2.46 -14.99 7.29
C ALA A 115 -1.73 -15.24 5.95
N ASP A 116 -2.40 -15.06 4.81
CA ASP A 116 -1.80 -15.23 3.48
C ASP A 116 -0.68 -14.21 3.22
N ILE A 117 -0.90 -12.93 3.56
CA ILE A 117 0.14 -11.91 3.43
C ILE A 117 1.34 -12.23 4.32
N LYS A 118 1.12 -12.62 5.59
CA LYS A 118 2.23 -12.98 6.50
C LYS A 118 3.02 -14.20 6.01
N ALA A 119 2.34 -15.19 5.45
CA ALA A 119 3.01 -16.35 4.85
C ALA A 119 3.96 -15.93 3.72
N ARG A 120 3.51 -15.01 2.83
CA ARG A 120 4.36 -14.49 1.75
C ARG A 120 5.47 -13.57 2.25
N LEU A 121 5.21 -12.77 3.28
CA LEU A 121 6.24 -11.95 3.91
C LEU A 121 7.36 -12.79 4.53
N SER A 122 7.06 -13.98 5.02
CA SER A 122 8.07 -14.90 5.58
C SER A 122 9.04 -15.44 4.52
N GLU A 123 8.71 -15.37 3.24
CA GLU A 123 9.57 -15.75 2.12
C GLU A 123 10.50 -14.60 1.69
N CYS A 124 10.27 -13.37 2.17
CA CYS A 124 11.05 -12.19 1.82
C CYS A 124 12.31 -12.06 2.68
N CYS A 125 13.34 -11.45 2.08
CA CYS A 125 14.58 -11.10 2.75
C CYS A 125 14.55 -9.66 3.31
N PRO A 126 15.47 -9.29 4.25
CA PRO A 126 15.56 -7.93 4.77
C PRO A 126 15.87 -6.85 3.72
N ASN A 127 16.37 -7.25 2.55
CA ASN A 127 16.66 -6.35 1.44
C ASN A 127 15.56 -6.28 0.38
N ASP A 128 14.41 -6.91 0.63
CA ASP A 128 13.31 -6.97 -0.32
C ASP A 128 12.24 -5.91 -0.05
N ILE A 129 11.56 -5.54 -1.13
CA ILE A 129 10.34 -4.74 -1.12
C ILE A 129 9.16 -5.67 -1.38
N PHE A 130 8.20 -5.66 -0.47
CA PHE A 130 6.90 -6.29 -0.66
C PHE A 130 5.89 -5.22 -1.06
N ALA A 131 5.48 -5.22 -2.33
CA ALA A 131 4.52 -4.27 -2.88
C ALA A 131 3.09 -4.77 -2.68
N LEU A 132 2.34 -4.09 -1.84
CA LEU A 132 0.92 -4.32 -1.59
C LEU A 132 0.10 -3.38 -2.46
N THR A 133 -0.61 -3.94 -3.44
CA THR A 133 -1.38 -3.17 -4.42
C THR A 133 -2.88 -3.40 -4.29
N GLY A 134 -3.68 -2.55 -4.94
CA GLY A 134 -5.12 -2.73 -4.95
C GLY A 134 -5.83 -2.43 -3.62
N VAL A 135 -5.25 -1.63 -2.74
CA VAL A 135 -5.83 -1.29 -1.42
C VAL A 135 -7.23 -0.67 -1.54
N ALA A 136 -7.52 0.02 -2.65
CA ALA A 136 -8.85 0.56 -2.92
C ALA A 136 -9.95 -0.50 -2.95
N SER A 137 -9.64 -1.75 -3.31
CA SER A 137 -10.61 -2.85 -3.33
C SER A 137 -11.13 -3.24 -1.95
N LEU A 138 -10.43 -2.86 -0.89
CA LEU A 138 -10.86 -3.09 0.49
C LEU A 138 -11.91 -2.08 0.96
N PHE A 139 -12.11 -0.98 0.21
CA PHE A 139 -13.03 0.08 0.60
C PHE A 139 -14.45 -0.45 0.75
N GLY A 140 -15.04 -0.20 1.93
CA GLY A 140 -16.36 -0.72 2.29
C GLY A 140 -16.40 -2.15 2.85
N PHE A 141 -15.29 -2.89 2.76
CA PHE A 141 -15.16 -4.26 3.31
C PHE A 141 -14.28 -4.29 4.56
N LEU A 142 -13.05 -3.82 4.43
CA LEU A 142 -12.04 -3.83 5.49
C LEU A 142 -11.40 -2.45 5.65
N ARG A 143 -10.89 -2.19 6.85
CA ARG A 143 -10.09 -1.00 7.09
C ARG A 143 -8.64 -1.27 6.67
N ALA A 144 -8.16 -0.53 5.68
CA ALA A 144 -6.76 -0.62 5.25
C ALA A 144 -5.77 -0.40 6.40
N SER A 145 -6.12 0.49 7.37
CA SER A 145 -5.33 0.72 8.57
C SER A 145 -5.16 -0.53 9.43
N SER A 146 -6.24 -1.29 9.68
CA SER A 146 -6.19 -2.53 10.45
C SER A 146 -5.29 -3.55 9.77
N LEU A 147 -5.47 -3.75 8.46
CA LEU A 147 -4.66 -4.69 7.69
C LEU A 147 -3.17 -4.33 7.75
N ILE A 148 -2.82 -3.08 7.43
CA ILE A 148 -1.41 -2.64 7.41
C ILE A 148 -0.79 -2.76 8.80
N SER A 149 -1.49 -2.35 9.87
CA SER A 149 -0.99 -2.49 11.24
C SER A 149 -0.77 -3.94 11.64
N SER A 150 -1.66 -4.86 11.22
CA SER A 150 -1.57 -6.28 11.55
C SER A 150 -0.41 -7.02 10.87
N ILE A 151 0.09 -6.50 9.74
CA ILE A 151 1.19 -7.13 9.00
C ILE A 151 2.53 -6.42 9.16
N ALA A 152 2.56 -5.17 9.66
CA ALA A 152 3.76 -4.34 9.71
C ALA A 152 4.94 -4.98 10.47
N ASP A 153 4.68 -5.66 11.58
CA ASP A 153 5.71 -6.34 12.37
C ASP A 153 6.35 -7.52 11.64
N ALA A 154 5.59 -8.15 10.73
CA ALA A 154 6.06 -9.30 9.95
C ALA A 154 6.90 -8.90 8.72
N VAL A 155 7.04 -7.61 8.41
CA VAL A 155 7.80 -7.13 7.24
C VAL A 155 9.30 -7.22 7.52
N PRO A 156 10.08 -8.08 6.81
CA PRO A 156 11.51 -8.18 7.05
C PRO A 156 12.30 -7.03 6.40
N GLY A 157 11.89 -6.59 5.21
CA GLY A 157 12.49 -5.52 4.43
C GLY A 157 11.66 -4.23 4.45
N ARG A 158 11.00 -3.92 3.33
CA ARG A 158 10.09 -2.76 3.21
C ARG A 158 8.75 -3.19 2.64
N LEU A 159 7.68 -2.66 3.21
CA LEU A 159 6.32 -2.78 2.67
C LEU A 159 6.00 -1.52 1.88
N LEU A 160 5.84 -1.64 0.57
CA LEU A 160 5.36 -0.55 -0.28
C LEU A 160 3.86 -0.71 -0.50
N VAL A 161 3.07 0.22 -0.01
CA VAL A 161 1.61 0.23 -0.18
C VAL A 161 1.23 1.25 -1.24
N THR A 162 0.63 0.81 -2.36
CA THR A 162 0.04 1.76 -3.33
C THR A 162 -1.28 2.28 -2.77
N PHE A 163 -1.33 3.60 -2.53
CA PHE A 163 -2.41 4.23 -1.78
C PHE A 163 -3.12 5.31 -2.59
N PRO A 164 -4.24 4.98 -3.28
CA PRO A 164 -5.05 5.97 -3.98
C PRO A 164 -5.87 6.79 -2.96
N GLY A 165 -5.45 8.01 -2.71
CA GLY A 165 -6.06 8.86 -1.70
C GLY A 165 -5.28 10.12 -1.45
N THR A 166 -5.40 10.66 -0.23
CA THR A 166 -4.69 11.87 0.18
C THR A 166 -3.86 11.64 1.42
N HIS A 167 -2.75 12.37 1.52
CA HIS A 167 -1.95 12.46 2.72
C HIS A 167 -1.75 13.93 3.08
N GLN A 168 -2.09 14.30 4.31
CA GLN A 168 -1.95 15.67 4.80
C GLN A 168 -1.75 15.66 6.32
N GLY A 169 -0.66 16.27 6.78
CA GLY A 169 -0.36 16.39 8.21
C GLY A 169 -0.28 15.04 8.93
N GLY A 170 0.28 14.01 8.29
CA GLY A 170 0.38 12.65 8.86
C GLY A 170 -0.93 11.85 8.83
N ILE A 171 -1.97 12.37 8.20
CA ILE A 171 -3.28 11.69 8.08
C ILE A 171 -3.46 11.18 6.66
N TYR A 172 -3.69 9.87 6.53
CA TYR A 172 -4.02 9.19 5.28
C TYR A 172 -5.53 9.04 5.14
N ARG A 173 -6.08 9.35 3.96
CA ARG A 173 -7.49 9.11 3.60
C ARG A 173 -7.55 8.32 2.31
N LEU A 174 -8.10 7.11 2.39
CA LEU A 174 -8.26 6.24 1.22
C LEU A 174 -9.45 6.71 0.39
N LEU A 175 -9.24 6.90 -0.91
CA LEU A 175 -10.28 7.40 -1.84
C LEU A 175 -10.94 8.68 -1.30
N ASP A 176 -12.27 8.63 -1.10
CA ASP A 176 -13.09 9.72 -0.57
C ASP A 176 -13.54 9.46 0.88
N ALA A 177 -12.80 8.62 1.63
CA ALA A 177 -13.15 8.32 3.02
C ALA A 177 -13.26 9.61 3.84
N ARG A 178 -14.35 9.73 4.62
CA ARG A 178 -14.51 10.84 5.57
C ARG A 178 -13.51 10.73 6.71
N ASP A 179 -13.24 9.49 7.14
CA ASP A 179 -12.31 9.20 8.20
C ASP A 179 -10.90 9.02 7.63
N GLY A 180 -9.96 9.76 8.19
CA GLY A 180 -8.55 9.54 7.97
C GLY A 180 -7.95 8.77 9.15
N TRP A 181 -6.80 8.17 8.93
CA TRP A 181 -6.05 7.58 10.03
C TRP A 181 -4.64 8.16 10.09
N SER A 182 -4.12 8.38 11.28
CA SER A 182 -2.72 8.71 11.49
C SER A 182 -1.90 7.40 11.54
N TYR A 183 -0.84 7.33 10.74
CA TYR A 183 0.08 6.21 10.74
C TYR A 183 1.50 6.71 10.52
N LEU A 184 2.45 6.19 11.29
CA LEU A 184 3.84 6.61 11.23
C LEU A 184 4.62 6.01 10.04
N ALA A 185 3.92 5.59 8.99
CA ALA A 185 4.54 5.16 7.75
C ALA A 185 5.28 6.31 7.07
N VAL A 186 6.22 5.95 6.22
CA VAL A 186 6.97 6.91 5.40
C VAL A 186 6.15 7.26 4.16
N PRO A 187 5.68 8.51 4.01
CA PRO A 187 4.97 8.92 2.81
C PRO A 187 5.91 9.03 1.61
N ILE A 188 5.44 8.56 0.45
CA ILE A 188 6.08 8.72 -0.85
C ILE A 188 5.04 9.31 -1.81
N PRO A 189 5.23 10.50 -2.34
CA PRO A 189 6.31 11.45 -1.99
C PRO A 189 6.21 11.91 -0.53
N SER A 190 7.34 12.31 0.05
CA SER A 190 7.33 12.97 1.36
C SER A 190 6.48 14.23 1.28
N ASP A 191 5.73 14.52 2.35
CA ASP A 191 4.92 15.74 2.40
C ASP A 191 5.74 16.93 1.92
N ALA A 192 5.31 17.54 0.83
CA ALA A 192 5.66 18.92 0.59
C ALA A 192 5.02 19.68 1.74
N ILE A 193 5.82 20.12 2.71
CA ILE A 193 5.37 21.02 3.77
C ILE A 193 4.75 22.22 3.05
N VAL A 194 3.43 22.30 3.13
CA VAL A 194 2.65 23.45 2.69
C VAL A 194 3.00 24.63 3.58
#